data_e350f9fafdc4597e463a397df8fce97f
#
_entry.id   e350f9fafdc4597e463a397df8fce97f
#
_cell.length_a   1.000
_cell.length_b   1.000
_cell.length_c   1.000
_cell.angle_alpha   90.00
_cell.angle_beta   90.00
_cell.angle_gamma   90.00
#
_symmetry.space_group_name_H-M   'P 1'
#
loop_
_entity.id
_entity.type
_entity.pdbx_description
1 polymer ?
#
loop_
_entity_poly.entity_id
_entity_poly.type
_entity_poly.pdbx_seq_one_letter_code
_entity_poly.pdbx_strand_id
1 'polypeptide(L)'
;MEIFVWCLMPSHLHMVIRVQGYKPELIIGRFKEFTSKNIQLAVKQNPHESRKDWLVSMFEKAALESSNVKNGKFWQAGNHPIELWSPDVISQKVEYIHMNPVEAGLVFEAHYWKYSSAIDYSGGRVVLDIDYL
;
A
#
# COMPACT_ATOMS: atom_id res chain seq x y z
N MET A 1 11.95 -4.90 -9.20
CA MET A 1 10.57 -4.34 -9.21
C MET A 1 10.72 -2.85 -9.31
N GLU A 2 10.10 -2.25 -10.29
CA GLU A 2 10.04 -0.80 -10.47
C GLU A 2 8.70 -0.32 -9.89
N ILE A 3 8.72 0.82 -9.22
CA ILE A 3 7.53 1.45 -8.65
C ILE A 3 7.37 2.81 -9.32
N PHE A 4 6.29 3.00 -10.05
CA PHE A 4 6.03 4.23 -10.79
C PHE A 4 5.11 5.17 -10.01
N VAL A 5 4.08 4.62 -9.38
CA VAL A 5 3.08 5.38 -8.65
C VAL A 5 2.70 4.63 -7.39
N TRP A 6 2.51 5.35 -6.31
CA TRP A 6 1.96 4.77 -5.08
C TRP A 6 1.19 5.80 -4.27
N CYS A 7 0.21 5.31 -3.52
CA CYS A 7 -0.52 6.09 -2.54
C CYS A 7 -0.95 5.16 -1.39
N LEU A 8 -0.43 5.44 -0.19
CA LEU A 8 -0.83 4.75 1.02
C LEU A 8 -1.99 5.50 1.68
N MET A 9 -3.15 4.90 1.61
CA MET A 9 -4.37 5.36 2.28
C MET A 9 -4.49 4.72 3.67
N PRO A 10 -5.32 5.25 4.57
CA PRO A 10 -5.50 4.69 5.92
C PRO A 10 -5.89 3.22 5.96
N SER A 11 -6.58 2.71 4.94
CA SER A 11 -7.09 1.33 4.89
C SER A 11 -6.55 0.48 3.75
N HIS A 12 -5.83 1.06 2.78
CA HIS A 12 -5.38 0.35 1.60
C HIS A 12 -4.18 1.03 0.94
N LEU A 13 -3.51 0.32 0.05
CA LEU A 13 -2.36 0.79 -0.71
C LEU A 13 -2.65 0.60 -2.20
N HIS A 14 -2.51 1.67 -2.97
CA HIS A 14 -2.47 1.64 -4.43
C HIS A 14 -1.04 1.71 -4.92
N MET A 15 -0.72 0.95 -5.96
CA MET A 15 0.60 1.02 -6.64
C MET A 15 0.45 0.74 -8.13
N VAL A 16 1.26 1.44 -8.92
CA VAL A 16 1.59 1.03 -10.29
C VAL A 16 3.03 0.54 -10.28
N ILE A 17 3.21 -0.72 -10.63
CA ILE A 17 4.51 -1.41 -10.58
C ILE A 17 4.79 -2.15 -11.89
N ARG A 18 6.06 -2.37 -12.19
CA ARG A 18 6.53 -3.32 -13.21
C ARG A 18 7.47 -4.34 -12.57
N VAL A 19 7.24 -5.60 -12.88
CA VAL A 19 8.08 -6.70 -12.43
C VAL A 19 8.66 -7.40 -13.65
N GLN A 20 9.98 -7.50 -13.72
CA GLN A 20 10.68 -8.21 -14.79
C GLN A 20 11.26 -9.52 -14.25
N GLY A 21 11.10 -10.59 -15.02
CA GLY A 21 11.69 -11.91 -14.71
C GLY A 21 11.07 -12.68 -13.56
N TYR A 22 10.03 -12.16 -12.92
CA TYR A 22 9.32 -12.82 -11.82
C TYR A 22 7.81 -12.64 -11.95
N LYS A 23 7.06 -13.52 -11.27
CA LYS A 23 5.60 -13.36 -11.16
C LYS A 23 5.28 -12.25 -10.17
N PRO A 24 4.50 -11.22 -10.55
CA PRO A 24 4.12 -10.11 -9.65
C PRO A 24 3.51 -10.59 -8.34
N GLU A 25 2.72 -11.66 -8.38
CA GLU A 25 2.04 -12.23 -7.21
C GLU A 25 3.03 -12.69 -6.13
N LEU A 26 4.18 -13.24 -6.53
CA LEU A 26 5.23 -13.67 -5.59
C LEU A 26 5.89 -12.47 -4.90
N ILE A 27 6.14 -11.41 -5.64
CA ILE A 27 6.75 -10.18 -5.10
C ILE A 27 5.78 -9.53 -4.12
N ILE A 28 4.52 -9.35 -4.51
CA ILE A 28 3.49 -8.78 -3.65
C ILE A 28 3.19 -9.69 -2.45
N GLY A 29 3.23 -11.00 -2.62
CA GLY A 29 3.09 -11.95 -1.52
C GLY A 29 4.18 -11.75 -0.46
N ARG A 30 5.46 -11.68 -0.86
CA ARG A 30 6.59 -11.41 0.04
C ARG A 30 6.51 -10.03 0.69
N PHE A 31 6.11 -9.03 -0.06
CA PHE A 31 5.87 -7.68 0.47
C PHE A 31 4.81 -7.71 1.58
N LYS A 32 3.66 -8.34 1.33
CA LYS A 32 2.58 -8.49 2.32
C LYS A 32 3.04 -9.27 3.56
N GLU A 33 3.78 -10.35 3.39
CA GLU A 33 4.31 -11.15 4.50
C GLU A 33 5.25 -10.30 5.36
N PHE A 34 6.24 -9.66 4.75
CA PHE A 34 7.23 -8.84 5.43
C PHE A 34 6.57 -7.67 6.18
N THR A 35 5.73 -6.90 5.50
CA THR A 35 5.06 -5.73 6.09
C THR A 35 4.07 -6.13 7.18
N SER A 36 3.30 -7.20 6.98
CA SER A 36 2.38 -7.73 8.00
C SER A 36 3.11 -8.04 9.31
N LYS A 37 4.23 -8.77 9.22
CA LYS A 37 5.05 -9.12 10.39
C LYS A 37 5.59 -7.88 11.11
N ASN A 38 6.17 -6.94 10.36
CA ASN A 38 6.80 -5.76 10.95
C ASN A 38 5.78 -4.77 11.51
N ILE A 39 4.64 -4.57 10.85
CA ILE A 39 3.56 -3.70 11.35
C ILE A 39 2.99 -4.26 12.64
N GLN A 40 2.70 -5.56 12.71
CA GLN A 40 2.20 -6.20 13.92
C GLN A 40 3.20 -6.09 15.07
N LEU A 41 4.50 -6.25 14.78
CA LEU A 41 5.55 -6.09 15.78
C LEU A 41 5.60 -4.63 16.27
N ALA A 42 5.57 -3.67 15.36
CA ALA A 42 5.55 -2.25 15.68
C ALA A 42 4.35 -1.87 16.58
N VAL A 43 3.16 -2.38 16.25
CA VAL A 43 1.95 -2.17 17.09
C VAL A 43 2.15 -2.75 18.48
N LYS A 44 2.66 -3.99 18.59
CA LYS A 44 2.91 -4.65 19.88
C LYS A 44 3.93 -3.90 20.74
N GLN A 45 4.95 -3.33 20.14
CA GLN A 45 6.05 -2.63 20.83
C GLN A 45 5.78 -1.15 21.09
N ASN A 46 4.80 -0.54 20.43
CA ASN A 46 4.52 0.88 20.60
C ASN A 46 3.81 1.14 21.95
N PRO A 47 4.47 1.84 22.90
CA PRO A 47 3.86 2.14 24.20
C PRO A 47 2.74 3.18 24.10
N HIS A 48 2.69 3.96 23.02
CA HIS A 48 1.72 5.03 22.81
C HIS A 48 0.50 4.62 21.97
N GLU A 49 0.44 3.37 21.48
CA GLU A 49 -0.74 2.87 20.76
C GLU A 49 -1.83 2.47 21.76
N SER A 50 -2.81 3.33 21.91
CA SER A 50 -3.93 3.13 22.86
C SER A 50 -4.86 1.97 22.47
N ARG A 51 -4.88 1.58 21.20
CA ARG A 51 -5.72 0.49 20.65
C ARG A 51 -4.94 -0.82 20.48
N LYS A 52 -3.76 -0.95 21.09
CA LYS A 52 -2.85 -2.09 20.92
C LYS A 52 -3.56 -3.43 21.07
N ASP A 53 -4.22 -3.66 22.19
CA ASP A 53 -4.85 -4.95 22.51
C ASP A 53 -5.97 -5.28 21.51
N TRP A 54 -6.74 -4.28 21.12
CA TRP A 54 -7.78 -4.42 20.12
C TRP A 54 -7.20 -4.76 18.75
N LEU A 55 -6.16 -4.05 18.29
CA LEU A 55 -5.49 -4.31 17.01
C LEU A 55 -4.87 -5.70 16.97
N VAL A 56 -4.18 -6.12 18.04
CA VAL A 56 -3.58 -7.45 18.13
C VAL A 56 -4.65 -8.53 18.05
N SER A 57 -5.74 -8.37 18.81
CA SER A 57 -6.88 -9.31 18.77
C SER A 57 -7.50 -9.40 17.39
N MET A 58 -7.65 -8.27 16.67
CA MET A 58 -8.13 -8.27 15.29
C MET A 58 -7.22 -9.04 14.34
N PHE A 59 -5.90 -8.84 14.43
CA PHE A 59 -4.94 -9.56 13.58
C PHE A 59 -4.96 -11.06 13.83
N GLU A 60 -5.08 -11.47 15.09
CA GLU A 60 -5.16 -12.89 15.48
C GLU A 60 -6.47 -13.52 15.00
N LYS A 61 -7.59 -12.85 15.19
CA LYS A 61 -8.89 -13.31 14.68
C LYS A 61 -8.88 -13.48 13.16
N ALA A 62 -8.37 -12.48 12.43
CA ALA A 62 -8.26 -12.56 10.97
C ALA A 62 -7.33 -13.68 10.47
N ALA A 63 -6.35 -14.09 11.28
CA ALA A 63 -5.50 -15.25 10.97
C ALA A 63 -6.24 -16.56 11.16
N LEU A 64 -7.06 -16.70 12.20
CA LEU A 64 -7.88 -17.91 12.45
C LEU A 64 -8.87 -18.18 11.30
N GLU A 65 -9.36 -17.13 10.67
CA GLU A 65 -10.27 -17.20 9.52
C GLU A 65 -9.52 -17.49 8.17
N SER A 66 -8.19 -17.62 8.22
CA SER A 66 -7.34 -17.80 7.04
C SER A 66 -6.59 -19.13 7.09
N SER A 67 -6.73 -19.96 6.07
CA SER A 67 -6.01 -21.25 5.98
C SER A 67 -4.49 -21.11 5.84
N ASN A 68 -3.99 -19.94 5.45
CA ASN A 68 -2.60 -19.76 5.03
C ASN A 68 -1.76 -18.87 5.95
N VAL A 69 -2.33 -18.35 7.05
CA VAL A 69 -1.64 -17.41 7.94
C VAL A 69 -1.74 -17.88 9.39
N LYS A 70 -0.60 -18.09 10.06
CA LYS A 70 -0.58 -18.65 11.41
C LYS A 70 -0.48 -17.63 12.54
N ASN A 71 0.12 -16.46 12.30
CA ASN A 71 0.57 -15.55 13.37
C ASN A 71 0.02 -14.12 13.25
N GLY A 72 -1.25 -13.97 12.92
CA GLY A 72 -1.87 -12.67 12.73
C GLY A 72 -1.86 -12.23 11.26
N LYS A 73 -2.96 -11.63 10.82
CA LYS A 73 -3.19 -11.20 9.44
C LYS A 73 -3.48 -9.71 9.39
N PHE A 74 -2.60 -8.96 8.73
CA PHE A 74 -2.76 -7.52 8.51
C PHE A 74 -3.44 -7.22 7.16
N TRP A 75 -3.00 -7.87 6.09
CA TRP A 75 -3.52 -7.65 4.74
C TRP A 75 -4.71 -8.56 4.43
N GLN A 76 -5.69 -8.00 3.73
CA GLN A 76 -6.76 -8.80 3.14
C GLN A 76 -6.21 -9.73 2.05
N ALA A 77 -6.94 -10.83 1.79
CA ALA A 77 -6.68 -11.70 0.67
C ALA A 77 -7.01 -11.00 -0.67
N GLY A 78 -6.30 -11.42 -1.73
CA GLY A 78 -6.43 -10.79 -3.05
C GLY A 78 -5.64 -9.50 -3.19
N ASN A 79 -5.37 -9.11 -4.43
CA ASN A 79 -4.64 -7.89 -4.77
C ASN A 79 -5.39 -7.04 -5.81
N HIS A 80 -6.42 -7.61 -6.46
CA HIS A 80 -7.19 -6.97 -7.53
C HIS A 80 -6.30 -6.29 -8.60
N PRO A 81 -5.32 -7.02 -9.19
CA PRO A 81 -4.43 -6.46 -10.17
C PRO A 81 -5.19 -6.07 -11.44
N ILE A 82 -4.80 -4.95 -12.02
CA ILE A 82 -5.28 -4.49 -13.33
C ILE A 82 -4.05 -4.31 -14.21
N GLU A 83 -4.04 -4.95 -15.36
CA GLU A 83 -2.97 -4.75 -16.34
C GLU A 83 -3.17 -3.42 -17.07
N LEU A 84 -2.11 -2.61 -17.14
CA LEU A 84 -2.11 -1.31 -17.79
C LEU A 84 -1.33 -1.43 -19.12
N TRP A 85 -2.04 -1.36 -20.23
CA TRP A 85 -1.51 -1.68 -21.56
C TRP A 85 -1.49 -0.48 -22.54
N SER A 86 -2.07 0.67 -22.17
CA SER A 86 -2.03 1.87 -23.03
C SER A 86 -1.66 3.12 -22.23
N PRO A 87 -1.02 4.12 -22.88
CA PRO A 87 -0.66 5.39 -22.23
C PRO A 87 -1.86 6.09 -21.59
N ASP A 88 -3.02 6.07 -22.25
CA ASP A 88 -4.23 6.71 -21.72
C ASP A 88 -4.73 6.04 -20.45
N VAL A 89 -4.75 4.70 -20.42
CA VAL A 89 -5.14 3.92 -19.23
C VAL A 89 -4.14 4.13 -18.10
N ILE A 90 -2.85 4.21 -18.42
CA ILE A 90 -1.81 4.50 -17.43
C ILE A 90 -2.04 5.89 -16.83
N SER A 91 -2.21 6.93 -17.67
CA SER A 91 -2.44 8.29 -17.22
C SER A 91 -3.66 8.42 -16.33
N GLN A 92 -4.78 7.85 -16.74
CA GLN A 92 -6.01 7.81 -15.92
C GLN A 92 -5.78 7.11 -14.57
N LYS A 93 -5.00 6.04 -14.55
CA LYS A 93 -4.73 5.31 -13.31
C LYS A 93 -3.79 6.08 -12.37
N VAL A 94 -2.79 6.77 -12.92
CA VAL A 94 -1.91 7.67 -12.15
C VAL A 94 -2.74 8.76 -11.47
N GLU A 95 -3.57 9.45 -12.24
CA GLU A 95 -4.46 10.50 -11.73
C GLU A 95 -5.41 9.95 -10.65
N TYR A 96 -6.08 8.83 -10.93
CA TYR A 96 -6.96 8.17 -9.96
C TYR A 96 -6.24 7.88 -8.64
N ILE A 97 -5.03 7.31 -8.69
CA ILE A 97 -4.28 6.96 -7.48
C ILE A 97 -3.89 8.21 -6.69
N HIS A 98 -3.43 9.25 -7.37
CA HIS A 98 -3.01 10.49 -6.72
C HIS A 98 -4.19 11.28 -6.14
N MET A 99 -5.37 11.21 -6.77
CA MET A 99 -6.57 11.91 -6.30
C MET A 99 -7.31 11.22 -5.14
N ASN A 100 -7.01 9.96 -4.84
CA ASN A 100 -7.68 9.23 -3.75
C ASN A 100 -7.72 9.99 -2.41
N PRO A 101 -6.63 10.62 -1.91
CA PRO A 101 -6.67 11.37 -0.65
C PRO A 101 -7.55 12.63 -0.73
N VAL A 102 -7.66 13.25 -1.90
CA VAL A 102 -8.52 14.42 -2.14
C VAL A 102 -9.98 13.99 -2.13
N GLU A 103 -10.32 12.94 -2.88
CA GLU A 103 -11.68 12.37 -2.92
C GLU A 103 -12.12 11.84 -1.55
N ALA A 104 -11.21 11.33 -0.75
CA ALA A 104 -11.48 10.93 0.63
C ALA A 104 -11.57 12.11 1.62
N GLY A 105 -11.36 13.35 1.17
CA GLY A 105 -11.41 14.54 2.02
C GLY A 105 -10.26 14.67 3.02
N LEU A 106 -9.15 13.97 2.80
CA LEU A 106 -7.99 14.00 3.70
C LEU A 106 -7.09 15.22 3.45
N VAL A 107 -7.01 15.67 2.21
CA VAL A 107 -6.23 16.85 1.77
C VAL A 107 -6.98 17.58 0.67
N PHE A 108 -6.63 18.86 0.44
CA PHE A 108 -7.23 19.67 -0.62
C PHE A 108 -6.58 19.41 -2.00
N GLU A 109 -5.30 19.08 -2.03
CA GLU A 109 -4.54 18.79 -3.25
C GLU A 109 -3.74 17.50 -3.09
N ALA A 110 -3.58 16.73 -4.17
CA ALA A 110 -2.96 15.42 -4.14
C ALA A 110 -1.53 15.45 -3.56
N HIS A 111 -0.75 16.45 -3.89
CA HIS A 111 0.64 16.58 -3.44
C HIS A 111 0.78 17.01 -1.96
N TYR A 112 -0.30 17.36 -1.27
CA TYR A 112 -0.28 17.57 0.19
C TYR A 112 -0.31 16.25 0.96
N TRP A 113 -0.67 15.13 0.31
CA TRP A 113 -0.65 13.83 0.96
C TRP A 113 0.76 13.23 0.97
N LYS A 114 1.46 13.34 2.10
CA LYS A 114 2.86 12.92 2.23
C LYS A 114 3.12 11.42 1.99
N TYR A 115 2.09 10.61 2.00
CA TYR A 115 2.16 9.17 1.78
C TYR A 115 1.74 8.80 0.35
N SER A 116 2.18 9.59 -0.62
CA SER A 116 1.88 9.42 -2.04
C SER A 116 3.02 9.93 -2.90
N SER A 117 3.25 9.29 -4.04
CA SER A 117 4.14 9.77 -5.09
C SER A 117 3.64 11.03 -5.81
N ALA A 118 2.44 11.53 -5.51
CA ALA A 118 1.94 12.77 -6.07
C ALA A 118 2.88 13.96 -5.84
N ILE A 119 3.64 13.95 -4.74
CA ILE A 119 4.66 14.95 -4.43
C ILE A 119 5.78 14.95 -5.47
N ASP A 120 6.28 13.76 -5.88
CA ASP A 120 7.35 13.65 -6.90
C ASP A 120 6.86 14.15 -8.25
N TYR A 121 5.64 13.80 -8.64
CA TYR A 121 5.02 14.27 -9.88
C TYR A 121 4.75 15.78 -9.90
N SER A 122 4.72 16.43 -8.74
CA SER A 122 4.62 17.90 -8.60
C SER A 122 5.99 18.60 -8.46
N GLY A 123 7.09 17.87 -8.58
CA GLY A 123 8.46 18.40 -8.50
C GLY A 123 9.02 18.45 -7.07
N GLY A 124 8.35 17.87 -6.09
CA GLY A 124 8.85 17.68 -4.73
C GLY A 124 9.65 16.38 -4.59
N ARG A 125 9.89 15.96 -3.36
CA ARG A 125 10.58 14.70 -3.05
C ARG A 125 9.93 14.02 -1.86
N VAL A 126 9.66 12.71 -2.01
CA VAL A 126 9.07 11.88 -0.94
C VAL A 126 10.03 10.85 -0.37
N VAL A 127 9.47 10.04 0.52
CA VAL A 127 10.14 9.02 1.34
C VAL A 127 10.62 7.82 0.51
N LEU A 128 9.98 7.54 -0.62
CA LEU A 128 10.27 6.39 -1.48
C LEU A 128 10.60 6.89 -2.89
N ASP A 129 11.81 6.61 -3.36
CA ASP A 129 12.20 6.89 -4.74
C ASP A 129 11.34 6.08 -5.72
N ILE A 130 10.93 6.72 -6.80
CA ILE A 130 10.11 6.12 -7.86
C ILE A 130 10.85 6.10 -9.18
N ASP A 131 10.47 5.16 -10.04
CA ASP A 131 10.80 5.17 -11.45
C ASP A 131 9.73 6.01 -12.19
N TYR A 132 10.10 6.70 -13.27
CA TYR A 132 9.12 7.47 -14.07
C TYR A 132 8.63 6.65 -15.25
N LEU A 133 7.36 6.80 -15.56
CA LEU A 133 6.67 6.17 -16.70
C LEU A 133 7.07 6.78 -18.04
#